data_44117d708af9532e269f88844275c721
#
_entry.id   44117d708af9532e269f88844275c721
#
_cell.length_a   1.000
_cell.length_b   1.000
_cell.length_c   1.000
_cell.angle_alpha   90.00
_cell.angle_beta   90.00
_cell.angle_gamma   90.00
#
_symmetry.space_group_name_H-M   'P 1'
#
loop_
_entity.id
_entity.type
_entity.pdbx_description
1 polymer ?
#
loop_
_entity_poly.entity_id
_entity_poly.type
_entity_poly.pdbx_seq_one_letter_code
_entity_poly.pdbx_strand_id
1 'polypeptide(L)'
;ADVPTAAKVIVAVDRDDVAVLVTLAVRKLAPNTQLVAAAREQASANVLKQSGADQVITTAEAAGRLLGMQLVHPIAGELMEDLLDPSEGLEVREREVGRAELGMSPDQLAKRGEMLLAVQRGDVTYRFDTEGLRVLQKGDRIVTIRQGQRQPRRSELSGEGTRPTPSGRGR
;
A
#
# COMPACT_ATOMS: atom_id res chain seq x y z
N ALA A 1 -12.77 -15.02 -13.79
CA ALA A 1 -13.04 -14.07 -12.69
C ALA A 1 -14.50 -13.65 -12.77
N ASP A 2 -15.22 -13.68 -11.67
CA ASP A 2 -16.60 -13.23 -11.59
C ASP A 2 -16.65 -11.72 -11.33
N VAL A 3 -16.51 -10.95 -12.40
CA VAL A 3 -16.43 -9.49 -12.35
C VAL A 3 -17.70 -8.85 -11.77
N PRO A 4 -18.93 -9.34 -12.07
CA PRO A 4 -20.16 -8.73 -11.53
C PRO A 4 -20.27 -8.75 -10.00
N THR A 5 -19.62 -9.69 -9.33
CA THR A 5 -19.66 -9.82 -7.85
C THR A 5 -18.43 -9.28 -7.16
N ALA A 6 -17.45 -8.80 -7.92
CA ALA A 6 -16.20 -8.28 -7.37
C ALA A 6 -16.41 -6.93 -6.68
N ALA A 7 -15.98 -6.81 -5.42
CA ALA A 7 -16.01 -5.55 -4.69
C ALA A 7 -14.95 -4.55 -5.21
N LYS A 8 -13.82 -5.06 -5.69
CA LYS A 8 -12.69 -4.28 -6.21
C LYS A 8 -12.08 -4.99 -7.40
N VAL A 9 -11.64 -4.23 -8.42
CA VAL A 9 -10.97 -4.75 -9.62
C VAL A 9 -9.70 -3.97 -9.87
N ILE A 10 -8.63 -4.69 -10.21
CA ILE A 10 -7.37 -4.12 -10.70
C ILE A 10 -7.20 -4.55 -12.14
N VAL A 11 -7.00 -3.59 -13.03
CA VAL A 11 -6.65 -3.82 -14.44
C VAL A 11 -5.17 -3.54 -14.62
N ALA A 12 -4.39 -4.62 -14.77
CA ALA A 12 -2.94 -4.55 -14.97
C ALA A 12 -2.56 -5.49 -16.12
N VAL A 13 -2.47 -4.94 -17.30
CA VAL A 13 -2.15 -5.66 -18.55
C VAL A 13 -0.98 -4.98 -19.26
N ASP A 14 -0.34 -5.68 -20.17
CA ASP A 14 0.90 -5.22 -20.82
C ASP A 14 0.70 -4.08 -21.83
N ARG A 15 -0.54 -3.86 -22.29
CA ARG A 15 -0.85 -2.88 -23.34
C ARG A 15 -1.95 -1.94 -22.87
N ASP A 16 -1.75 -0.64 -23.05
CA ASP A 16 -2.69 0.39 -22.61
C ASP A 16 -4.01 0.36 -23.40
N ASP A 17 -4.00 0.04 -24.69
CA ASP A 17 -5.21 -0.13 -25.49
C ASP A 17 -6.08 -1.29 -24.97
N VAL A 18 -5.45 -2.40 -24.57
CA VAL A 18 -6.15 -3.53 -23.94
C VAL A 18 -6.66 -3.14 -22.55
N ALA A 19 -5.88 -2.37 -21.78
CA ALA A 19 -6.31 -1.85 -20.49
C ALA A 19 -7.60 -1.01 -20.60
N VAL A 20 -7.69 -0.17 -21.62
CA VAL A 20 -8.89 0.65 -21.91
C VAL A 20 -10.10 -0.25 -22.21
N LEU A 21 -9.95 -1.25 -23.07
CA LEU A 21 -11.04 -2.16 -23.43
C LEU A 21 -11.52 -2.97 -22.21
N VAL A 22 -10.58 -3.47 -21.41
CA VAL A 22 -10.90 -4.21 -20.17
C VAL A 22 -11.60 -3.30 -19.18
N THR A 23 -11.13 -2.07 -19.00
CA THR A 23 -11.75 -1.07 -18.11
C THR A 23 -13.20 -0.80 -18.50
N LEU A 24 -13.47 -0.56 -19.80
CA LEU A 24 -14.83 -0.39 -20.33
C LEU A 24 -15.71 -1.62 -20.07
N ALA A 25 -15.18 -2.83 -20.32
CA ALA A 25 -15.91 -4.08 -20.10
C ALA A 25 -16.25 -4.27 -18.63
N VAL A 26 -15.29 -4.03 -17.72
CA VAL A 26 -15.51 -4.10 -16.27
C VAL A 26 -16.57 -3.11 -15.83
N ARG A 27 -16.48 -1.86 -16.27
CA ARG A 27 -17.45 -0.82 -15.89
C ARG A 27 -18.86 -1.13 -16.39
N LYS A 28 -18.98 -1.77 -17.56
CA LYS A 28 -20.27 -2.24 -18.08
C LYS A 28 -20.85 -3.40 -17.26
N LEU A 29 -20.02 -4.35 -16.81
CA LEU A 29 -20.45 -5.52 -16.07
C LEU A 29 -20.67 -5.25 -14.57
N ALA A 30 -19.92 -4.32 -14.00
CA ALA A 30 -19.94 -3.95 -12.59
C ALA A 30 -19.86 -2.42 -12.44
N PRO A 31 -20.96 -1.68 -12.65
CA PRO A 31 -20.96 -0.20 -12.70
C PRO A 31 -20.45 0.48 -11.44
N ASN A 32 -20.65 -0.15 -10.27
CA ASN A 32 -20.34 0.43 -8.95
C ASN A 32 -19.08 -0.15 -8.31
N THR A 33 -18.35 -1.04 -8.98
CA THR A 33 -17.13 -1.62 -8.42
C THR A 33 -16.01 -0.58 -8.38
N GLN A 34 -15.18 -0.60 -7.34
CA GLN A 34 -13.97 0.20 -7.29
C GLN A 34 -12.94 -0.38 -8.27
N LEU A 35 -12.49 0.43 -9.24
CA LEU A 35 -11.63 0.01 -10.34
C LEU A 35 -10.36 0.85 -10.38
N VAL A 36 -9.22 0.19 -10.23
CA VAL A 36 -7.89 0.78 -10.39
C VAL A 36 -7.25 0.21 -11.64
N ALA A 37 -6.71 1.06 -12.52
CA ALA A 37 -6.02 0.64 -13.73
C ALA A 37 -4.54 1.05 -13.70
N ALA A 38 -3.68 0.18 -14.21
CA ALA A 38 -2.30 0.51 -14.52
C ALA A 38 -2.18 1.02 -15.96
N ALA A 39 -1.48 2.13 -16.16
CA ALA A 39 -1.07 2.63 -17.46
C ALA A 39 0.46 2.52 -17.61
N ARG A 40 0.94 2.21 -18.79
CA ARG A 40 2.38 2.27 -19.09
C ARG A 40 2.80 3.69 -19.40
N GLU A 41 1.98 4.41 -20.16
CA GLU A 41 2.25 5.77 -20.61
C GLU A 41 1.32 6.76 -19.95
N GLN A 42 1.86 7.94 -19.61
CA GLN A 42 1.08 9.02 -19.01
C GLN A 42 -0.07 9.48 -19.91
N ALA A 43 0.12 9.44 -21.23
CA ALA A 43 -0.91 9.81 -22.19
C ALA A 43 -2.16 8.93 -22.07
N SER A 44 -2.00 7.65 -21.73
CA SER A 44 -3.09 6.69 -21.59
C SER A 44 -3.89 6.87 -20.29
N ALA A 45 -3.32 7.53 -19.28
CA ALA A 45 -3.96 7.68 -17.97
C ALA A 45 -5.31 8.42 -18.05
N ASN A 46 -5.40 9.47 -18.84
CA ASN A 46 -6.63 10.23 -19.03
C ASN A 46 -7.71 9.39 -19.73
N VAL A 47 -7.33 8.60 -20.74
CA VAL A 47 -8.25 7.73 -21.47
C VAL A 47 -8.81 6.65 -20.53
N LEU A 48 -7.96 6.03 -19.70
CA LEU A 48 -8.39 5.05 -18.72
C LEU A 48 -9.35 5.62 -17.67
N LYS A 49 -9.11 6.85 -17.19
CA LYS A 49 -10.07 7.56 -16.32
C LYS A 49 -11.41 7.81 -17.01
N GLN A 50 -11.40 8.29 -18.25
CA GLN A 50 -12.62 8.49 -19.03
C GLN A 50 -13.34 7.19 -19.36
N SER A 51 -12.61 6.08 -19.45
CA SER A 51 -13.16 4.73 -19.63
C SER A 51 -13.79 4.15 -18.37
N GLY A 52 -13.69 4.87 -17.25
CA GLY A 52 -14.36 4.51 -15.99
C GLY A 52 -13.45 3.96 -14.91
N ALA A 53 -12.13 4.06 -15.01
CA ALA A 53 -11.23 3.78 -13.90
C ALA A 53 -11.37 4.87 -12.83
N ASP A 54 -11.57 4.48 -11.57
CA ASP A 54 -11.64 5.41 -10.44
C ASP A 54 -10.25 6.00 -10.14
N GLN A 55 -9.21 5.16 -10.30
CA GLN A 55 -7.82 5.57 -10.18
C GLN A 55 -6.97 4.95 -11.27
N VAL A 56 -5.95 5.69 -11.71
CA VAL A 56 -4.96 5.21 -12.67
C VAL A 56 -3.57 5.47 -12.12
N ILE A 57 -2.73 4.44 -12.17
CA ILE A 57 -1.32 4.50 -11.78
C ILE A 57 -0.47 4.32 -13.03
N THR A 58 0.38 5.30 -13.34
CA THR A 58 1.36 5.18 -14.42
C THR A 58 2.60 4.47 -13.88
N THR A 59 2.83 3.24 -14.33
CA THR A 59 3.85 2.34 -13.76
C THR A 59 5.26 2.88 -13.92
N ALA A 60 5.60 3.43 -15.10
CA ALA A 60 6.92 4.03 -15.36
C ALA A 60 7.19 5.23 -14.45
N GLU A 61 6.21 6.09 -14.24
CA GLU A 61 6.35 7.27 -13.38
C GLU A 61 6.45 6.87 -11.90
N ALA A 62 5.65 5.89 -11.45
CA ALA A 62 5.72 5.39 -10.08
C ALA A 62 7.09 4.76 -9.79
N ALA A 63 7.59 3.92 -10.71
CA ALA A 63 8.93 3.33 -10.59
C ALA A 63 10.02 4.41 -10.62
N GLY A 64 9.91 5.40 -11.51
CA GLY A 64 10.86 6.51 -11.59
C GLY A 64 10.93 7.33 -10.31
N ARG A 65 9.79 7.59 -9.66
CA ARG A 65 9.77 8.28 -8.36
C ARG A 65 10.47 7.46 -7.27
N LEU A 66 10.23 6.15 -7.21
CA LEU A 66 10.87 5.28 -6.24
C LEU A 66 12.39 5.21 -6.47
N LEU A 67 12.83 5.02 -7.72
CA LEU A 67 14.26 5.04 -8.08
C LEU A 67 14.93 6.37 -7.74
N GLY A 68 14.26 7.50 -8.02
CA GLY A 68 14.75 8.82 -7.65
C GLY A 68 14.89 8.99 -6.13
N MET A 69 13.94 8.48 -5.36
CA MET A 69 13.99 8.50 -3.90
C MET A 69 15.15 7.66 -3.37
N GLN A 70 15.35 6.44 -3.90
CA GLN A 70 16.47 5.57 -3.54
C GLN A 70 17.81 6.22 -3.81
N LEU A 71 17.95 6.95 -4.92
CA LEU A 71 19.19 7.62 -5.29
C LEU A 71 19.52 8.81 -4.37
N VAL A 72 18.52 9.65 -4.08
CA VAL A 72 18.70 10.92 -3.35
C VAL A 72 18.60 10.71 -1.83
N HIS A 73 17.73 9.82 -1.40
CA HIS A 73 17.41 9.55 0.00
C HIS A 73 17.35 8.03 0.26
N PRO A 74 18.50 7.30 0.30
CA PRO A 74 18.52 5.84 0.37
C PRO A 74 17.70 5.27 1.53
N ILE A 75 17.82 5.86 2.73
CA ILE A 75 17.09 5.40 3.92
C ILE A 75 15.57 5.59 3.75
N ALA A 76 15.15 6.71 3.15
CA ALA A 76 13.72 6.93 2.89
C ALA A 76 13.20 6.01 1.79
N GLY A 77 14.01 5.69 0.79
CA GLY A 77 13.68 4.73 -0.26
C GLY A 77 13.47 3.33 0.29
N GLU A 78 14.39 2.86 1.14
CA GLU A 78 14.28 1.58 1.85
C GLU A 78 13.01 1.51 2.70
N LEU A 79 12.74 2.56 3.48
CA LEU A 79 11.51 2.64 4.28
C LEU A 79 10.24 2.59 3.42
N MET A 80 10.25 3.21 2.23
CA MET A 80 9.10 3.15 1.31
C MET A 80 8.91 1.75 0.72
N GLU A 81 9.98 1.01 0.44
CA GLU A 81 9.88 -0.39 0.03
C GLU A 81 9.28 -1.25 1.14
N ASP A 82 9.74 -1.09 2.39
CA ASP A 82 9.20 -1.79 3.55
C ASP A 82 7.69 -1.51 3.74
N LEU A 83 7.25 -0.26 3.49
CA LEU A 83 5.83 0.11 3.57
C LEU A 83 4.99 -0.50 2.43
N LEU A 84 5.60 -0.80 1.28
CA LEU A 84 4.92 -1.43 0.14
C LEU A 84 4.93 -2.96 0.24
N ASP A 85 5.85 -3.54 1.01
CA ASP A 85 5.93 -4.99 1.24
C ASP A 85 5.49 -5.35 2.68
N PRO A 86 4.26 -5.90 2.85
CA PRO A 86 3.76 -6.27 4.17
C PRO A 86 4.61 -7.30 4.92
N SER A 87 5.53 -7.99 4.23
CA SER A 87 6.42 -8.99 4.85
C SER A 87 7.61 -8.38 5.61
N GLU A 88 7.94 -7.10 5.36
CA GLU A 88 9.14 -6.45 5.90
C GLU A 88 8.96 -5.83 7.30
N GLY A 89 7.80 -5.91 7.87
CA GLY A 89 7.57 -5.58 9.28
C GLY A 89 6.95 -4.22 9.56
N LEU A 90 6.67 -3.41 8.55
CA LEU A 90 5.81 -2.22 8.67
C LEU A 90 4.48 -2.48 7.96
N GLU A 91 3.39 -2.06 8.57
CA GLU A 91 2.04 -2.23 8.01
C GLU A 91 1.32 -0.89 7.99
N VAL A 92 0.93 -0.44 6.79
CA VAL A 92 -0.01 0.67 6.62
C VAL A 92 -1.43 0.12 6.74
N ARG A 93 -2.20 0.68 7.66
CA ARG A 93 -3.61 0.29 7.88
C ARG A 93 -4.54 1.46 7.67
N GLU A 94 -5.62 1.19 6.94
CA GLU A 94 -6.76 2.08 6.85
C GLU A 94 -7.95 1.39 7.51
N ARG A 95 -8.56 2.05 8.51
CA ARG A 95 -9.67 1.50 9.28
C ARG A 95 -10.52 2.60 9.92
N GLU A 96 -11.71 2.26 10.32
CA GLU A 96 -12.52 3.15 11.18
C GLU A 96 -11.94 3.22 12.60
N VAL A 97 -12.18 4.34 13.25
CA VAL A 97 -11.83 4.55 14.66
C VAL A 97 -12.62 3.61 15.54
N GLY A 98 -11.92 2.82 16.35
CA GLY A 98 -12.52 1.92 17.32
C GLY A 98 -13.13 2.67 18.51
N ARG A 99 -14.11 2.03 19.19
CA ARG A 99 -14.76 2.62 20.38
C ARG A 99 -13.77 3.03 21.48
N ALA A 100 -12.70 2.25 21.67
CA ALA A 100 -11.68 2.50 22.68
C ALA A 100 -10.72 3.65 22.31
N GLU A 101 -10.83 4.20 21.11
CA GLU A 101 -9.96 5.25 20.57
C GLU A 101 -10.68 6.59 20.46
N LEU A 102 -11.98 6.60 20.70
CA LEU A 102 -12.79 7.82 20.69
C LEU A 102 -12.24 8.81 21.73
N GLY A 103 -12.02 10.03 21.30
CA GLY A 103 -11.46 11.10 22.15
C GLY A 103 -9.93 11.03 22.32
N MET A 104 -9.24 10.04 21.77
CA MET A 104 -7.77 10.00 21.80
C MET A 104 -7.17 11.04 20.89
N SER A 105 -6.04 11.58 21.33
CA SER A 105 -5.15 12.39 20.48
C SER A 105 -4.23 11.47 19.64
N PRO A 106 -3.63 12.00 18.55
CA PRO A 106 -2.60 11.30 17.78
C PRO A 106 -1.46 10.76 18.65
N ASP A 107 -0.99 11.54 19.64
CA ASP A 107 0.07 11.14 20.56
C ASP A 107 -0.31 9.94 21.43
N GLN A 108 -1.58 9.87 21.84
CA GLN A 108 -2.07 8.73 22.62
C GLN A 108 -2.14 7.45 21.78
N LEU A 109 -2.44 7.57 20.49
CA LEU A 109 -2.42 6.45 19.56
C LEU A 109 -0.97 5.98 19.31
N ALA A 110 -0.03 6.91 19.14
CA ALA A 110 1.39 6.62 18.99
C ALA A 110 1.97 5.83 20.18
N LYS A 111 1.57 6.17 21.41
CA LYS A 111 1.94 5.42 22.63
C LYS A 111 1.44 3.96 22.64
N ARG A 112 0.46 3.63 21.81
CA ARG A 112 -0.04 2.27 21.60
C ARG A 112 0.66 1.53 20.45
N GLY A 113 1.69 2.13 19.86
CA GLY A 113 2.45 1.55 18.76
C GLY A 113 1.83 1.75 17.37
N GLU A 114 0.83 2.65 17.25
CA GLU A 114 0.25 3.05 15.98
C GLU A 114 0.52 4.52 15.70
N MET A 115 1.33 4.83 14.69
CA MET A 115 1.59 6.20 14.25
C MET A 115 0.50 6.65 13.29
N LEU A 116 -0.21 7.72 13.63
CA LEU A 116 -1.27 8.28 12.79
C LEU A 116 -0.66 9.09 11.65
N LEU A 117 -1.06 8.80 10.41
CA LEU A 117 -0.67 9.53 9.21
C LEU A 117 -1.75 10.49 8.73
N ALA A 118 -3.00 10.04 8.76
CA ALA A 118 -4.13 10.84 8.31
C ALA A 118 -5.44 10.39 8.97
N VAL A 119 -6.39 11.31 9.03
CA VAL A 119 -7.78 11.08 9.45
C VAL A 119 -8.70 11.63 8.37
N GLN A 120 -9.60 10.81 7.87
CA GLN A 120 -10.71 11.23 7.03
C GLN A 120 -11.95 11.38 7.89
N ARG A 121 -12.53 12.59 7.90
CA ARG A 121 -13.79 12.94 8.59
C ARG A 121 -14.76 13.50 7.58
N GLY A 122 -15.75 12.73 7.18
CA GLY A 122 -16.58 13.05 6.02
C GLY A 122 -15.72 13.21 4.76
N ASP A 123 -15.83 14.33 4.08
CA ASP A 123 -15.06 14.62 2.86
C ASP A 123 -13.71 15.33 3.12
N VAL A 124 -13.36 15.57 4.40
CA VAL A 124 -12.13 16.27 4.77
C VAL A 124 -11.08 15.29 5.25
N THR A 125 -9.89 15.40 4.68
CA THR A 125 -8.71 14.64 5.11
C THR A 125 -7.76 15.53 5.91
N TYR A 126 -7.55 15.18 7.17
CA TYR A 126 -6.56 15.79 8.06
C TYR A 126 -5.30 14.95 8.03
N ARG A 127 -4.18 15.54 7.64
CA ARG A 127 -2.87 14.87 7.71
C ARG A 127 -2.27 15.09 9.10
N PHE A 128 -1.27 14.31 9.46
CA PHE A 128 -0.59 14.40 10.76
C PHE A 128 -0.06 15.80 11.10
N ASP A 129 0.25 16.61 10.08
CA ASP A 129 0.77 17.98 10.17
C ASP A 129 -0.34 19.06 10.14
N THR A 130 -1.62 18.66 10.10
CA THR A 130 -2.73 19.62 10.03
C THR A 130 -3.09 20.14 11.41
N GLU A 131 -2.96 21.45 11.62
CA GLU A 131 -3.49 22.10 12.81
C GLU A 131 -5.01 21.91 12.88
N GLY A 132 -5.52 21.30 13.95
CA GLY A 132 -6.96 21.10 14.16
C GLY A 132 -7.38 19.65 14.41
N LEU A 133 -6.53 18.67 14.12
CA LEU A 133 -6.78 17.30 14.52
C LEU A 133 -6.41 17.09 16.00
N ARG A 134 -7.34 17.43 16.89
CA ARG A 134 -7.09 17.31 18.34
C ARG A 134 -7.42 15.92 18.86
N VAL A 135 -8.56 15.37 18.45
CA VAL A 135 -9.04 14.07 18.93
C VAL A 135 -9.78 13.33 17.85
N LEU A 136 -9.72 11.99 17.93
CA LEU A 136 -10.45 11.06 17.07
C LEU A 136 -11.94 11.05 17.45
N GLN A 137 -12.82 11.00 16.44
CA GLN A 137 -14.27 11.01 16.58
C GLN A 137 -14.92 9.77 15.97
N LYS A 138 -16.15 9.51 16.34
CA LYS A 138 -16.96 8.44 15.75
C LYS A 138 -17.16 8.74 14.25
N GLY A 139 -16.92 7.73 13.42
CA GLY A 139 -17.04 7.83 11.97
C GLY A 139 -15.76 8.31 11.27
N ASP A 140 -14.71 8.65 12.02
CA ASP A 140 -13.40 8.91 11.43
C ASP A 140 -12.82 7.63 10.84
N ARG A 141 -12.23 7.73 9.65
CA ARG A 141 -11.35 6.71 9.07
C ARG A 141 -9.92 7.17 9.26
N ILE A 142 -9.08 6.31 9.81
CA ILE A 142 -7.69 6.62 10.09
C ILE A 142 -6.75 5.80 9.23
N VAL A 143 -5.66 6.43 8.82
CA VAL A 143 -4.51 5.77 8.19
C VAL A 143 -3.38 5.80 9.20
N THR A 144 -2.90 4.62 9.55
CA THR A 144 -1.84 4.44 10.55
C THR A 144 -0.70 3.59 10.01
N ILE A 145 0.49 3.78 10.55
CA ILE A 145 1.61 2.84 10.42
C ILE A 145 1.81 2.16 11.77
N ARG A 146 1.97 0.86 11.75
CA ARG A 146 2.34 0.07 12.92
C ARG A 146 3.39 -0.98 12.57
N GLN A 147 4.01 -1.54 13.59
CA GLN A 147 4.85 -2.71 13.42
C GLN A 147 3.96 -3.92 13.04
N GLY A 148 4.20 -4.48 11.86
CA GLY A 148 3.58 -5.71 11.39
C GLY A 148 4.27 -6.95 12.00
N GLN A 149 3.72 -8.12 11.74
CA GLN A 149 4.39 -9.39 12.07
C GLN A 149 5.45 -9.66 10.99
N ARG A 150 6.73 -9.55 11.36
CA ARG A 150 7.83 -9.95 10.49
C ARG A 150 7.72 -11.44 10.20
N GLN A 151 7.39 -11.81 8.97
CA GLN A 151 7.53 -13.19 8.53
C GLN A 151 9.01 -13.41 8.17
N PRO A 152 9.68 -14.44 8.73
CA PRO A 152 11.07 -14.72 8.38
C PRO A 152 11.16 -14.95 6.87
N ARG A 153 12.08 -14.26 6.21
CA ARG A 153 12.35 -14.44 4.77
C ARG A 153 12.72 -15.90 4.50
N ARG A 154 12.21 -16.46 3.42
CA ARG A 154 12.51 -17.84 2.98
C ARG A 154 14.02 -18.09 2.81
N SER A 155 14.84 -17.06 2.61
CA SER A 155 16.29 -17.13 2.53
C SER A 155 16.98 -17.38 3.90
N GLU A 156 16.36 -16.99 5.00
CA GLU A 156 16.91 -17.24 6.35
C GLU A 156 16.69 -18.70 6.80
N LEU A 157 15.71 -19.39 6.23
CA LEU A 157 15.43 -20.81 6.50
C LEU A 157 16.33 -21.77 5.72
N SER A 158 17.12 -21.30 4.76
CA SER A 158 18.02 -22.13 3.94
C SER A 158 19.47 -22.11 4.42
N GLY A 159 19.79 -21.41 5.51
CA GLY A 159 21.15 -21.19 6.03
C GLY A 159 21.66 -22.19 7.07
N GLU A 160 20.89 -23.18 7.48
CA GLU A 160 21.36 -24.22 8.41
C GLU A 160 21.70 -25.53 7.70
N GLY A 161 22.92 -25.61 7.21
CA GLY A 161 23.41 -26.82 6.54
C GLY A 161 24.90 -26.93 6.37
N THR A 162 25.71 -26.09 7.03
CA THR A 162 27.17 -26.33 7.08
C THR A 162 27.49 -27.22 8.26
N ARG A 163 27.47 -28.55 8.04
CA ARG A 163 28.06 -29.52 8.98
C ARG A 163 29.56 -29.24 9.11
N PRO A 164 30.12 -29.14 10.32
CA PRO A 164 31.57 -29.11 10.49
C PRO A 164 32.13 -30.47 10.08
N THR A 165 33.03 -30.49 9.13
CA THR A 165 33.87 -31.64 8.78
C THR A 165 34.72 -32.03 10.02
N PRO A 166 34.73 -33.30 10.45
CA PRO A 166 35.60 -33.72 11.53
C PRO A 166 37.04 -33.72 11.03
N SER A 167 37.92 -32.98 11.73
CA SER A 167 39.37 -33.00 11.56
C SER A 167 39.88 -34.37 11.88
N GLY A 168 40.26 -35.13 10.85
CA GLY A 168 41.01 -36.38 10.98
C GLY A 168 42.41 -36.10 11.51
N ARG A 169 42.67 -36.50 12.75
CA ARG A 169 44.04 -36.79 13.22
C ARG A 169 44.51 -38.06 12.52
N GLY A 170 45.74 -38.03 12.08
CA GLY A 170 46.40 -39.24 11.55
C GLY A 170 47.84 -38.99 11.15
N ARG A 171 48.72 -39.18 12.10
CA ARG A 171 50.17 -39.63 12.03
C ARG A 171 51.09 -38.89 11.06
#